data_98054e62f9932dd68ee655d5a9f7b39e
#
_entry.id   98054e62f9932dd68ee655d5a9f7b39e
#
_cell.length_a   1.000
_cell.length_b   1.000
_cell.length_c   1.000
_cell.angle_alpha   90.00
_cell.angle_beta   90.00
_cell.angle_gamma   90.00
#
_symmetry.space_group_name_H-M   'P 1'
#
loop_
_entity.id
_entity.type
_entity.pdbx_description
1 polymer ?
#
loop_
_entity_poly.entity_id
_entity_poly.type
_entity_poly.pdbx_seq_one_letter_code
_entity_poly.pdbx_strand_id
1 'polypeptide(L)'
;MDMSRILQIFIGAVLFLSSCSTKDNNETSVSPEMCLTDSLMQVVSIDTVHTRILIDELTLNGRVTFNQEQVVQVFPMFGGRVIAVNAEVGDYVHKGEVLAVVKSGEVAEYEKQLKDAEQQVAVTRRNWDVAQDMYNAGMASARDTLQARQELVSAVTEERRLKEVHSIYNLSDESRYEIKSPITGFVVEKHVNKDMQIRSDQGEELFTVSGLDNVWIMGDVYESDIRKVKEGAPVRITALAYPGREFTGVIDKVYHILDEESKTMSVRIKLRNADYLLKPGMFTNVYVQCESTDDTMPCIDLHALIFENGKNYVVTANEDGKLQVKEVE
;
A
#
# COMPACT_ATOMS: atom_id res chain seq x y z
N MET A 1 -25.68 -59.51 58.50
CA MET A 1 -24.62 -60.53 58.21
C MET A 1 -23.29 -59.80 58.43
N ASP A 2 -22.92 -60.02 59.45
CA ASP A 2 -21.81 -59.98 60.43
C ASP A 2 -20.50 -59.34 59.94
N MET A 3 -20.35 -58.14 60.44
CA MET A 3 -19.15 -57.30 60.39
C MET A 3 -18.04 -57.83 61.36
N SER A 4 -18.28 -58.97 62.06
CA SER A 4 -17.31 -59.54 63.03
C SER A 4 -16.31 -60.53 62.45
N ARG A 5 -16.51 -60.94 61.17
CA ARG A 5 -15.64 -61.98 60.54
C ARG A 5 -14.53 -61.38 59.66
N ILE A 6 -14.58 -60.07 59.38
CA ILE A 6 -13.55 -59.31 58.57
C ILE A 6 -12.39 -58.84 59.44
N LEU A 7 -12.64 -58.69 60.75
CA LEU A 7 -11.65 -58.11 61.71
C LEU A 7 -10.61 -59.15 62.17
N GLN A 8 -10.87 -60.48 62.00
CA GLN A 8 -9.93 -61.57 62.46
C GLN A 8 -8.89 -61.93 61.40
N ILE A 9 -9.04 -61.52 60.15
CA ILE A 9 -8.05 -61.82 59.08
C ILE A 9 -6.97 -60.70 58.98
N PHE A 10 -7.16 -59.57 59.57
CA PHE A 10 -6.21 -58.50 59.54
C PHE A 10 -5.18 -58.43 60.66
N ILE A 11 -5.34 -59.27 61.74
CA ILE A 11 -4.42 -59.36 62.87
C ILE A 11 -3.32 -60.37 62.66
N GLY A 12 -3.46 -61.31 61.72
CA GLY A 12 -2.46 -62.40 61.44
C GLY A 12 -1.34 -61.99 60.48
N ALA A 13 -1.39 -60.80 59.83
CA ALA A 13 -0.44 -60.46 58.78
C ALA A 13 0.62 -59.40 59.18
N VAL A 14 0.67 -58.97 60.41
CA VAL A 14 1.58 -57.89 60.91
C VAL A 14 2.82 -58.33 61.65
N LEU A 15 3.05 -59.63 61.73
CA LEU A 15 4.16 -60.17 62.58
C LEU A 15 5.33 -60.90 61.86
N PHE A 16 5.54 -60.67 60.54
CA PHE A 16 6.68 -61.19 59.84
C PHE A 16 7.38 -60.21 58.87
N LEU A 17 7.69 -58.98 59.35
CA LEU A 17 8.57 -58.14 58.62
C LEU A 17 9.47 -57.29 59.56
N SER A 18 10.36 -58.02 60.27
CA SER A 18 11.45 -57.34 60.96
C SER A 18 12.71 -58.15 60.77
N SER A 19 13.35 -57.97 59.63
CA SER A 19 14.79 -58.12 59.47
C SER A 19 15.18 -57.82 58.01
N CYS A 20 15.52 -56.54 57.72
CA CYS A 20 16.51 -56.22 56.70
C CYS A 20 17.27 -55.00 57.13
N SER A 21 18.49 -55.24 57.48
CA SER A 21 19.57 -54.27 57.77
C SER A 21 19.71 -53.35 56.58
N THR A 22 19.51 -52.04 56.79
CA THR A 22 19.89 -50.99 55.88
C THR A 22 21.40 -50.88 55.87
N LYS A 23 21.99 -51.38 54.81
CA LYS A 23 23.34 -50.96 54.41
C LYS A 23 23.15 -49.63 53.69
N ASP A 24 23.59 -48.56 54.29
CA ASP A 24 23.83 -47.29 53.64
C ASP A 24 24.83 -47.46 52.50
N ASN A 25 24.33 -47.73 51.30
CA ASN A 25 25.11 -47.51 50.10
C ASN A 25 24.92 -46.03 49.72
N ASN A 26 25.82 -45.19 50.20
CA ASN A 26 26.08 -43.92 49.59
C ASN A 26 26.66 -44.21 48.18
N GLU A 27 25.79 -44.51 47.22
CA GLU A 27 26.16 -44.42 45.82
C GLU A 27 26.26 -42.95 45.49
N THR A 28 27.46 -42.42 45.70
CA THR A 28 27.92 -41.26 44.94
C THR A 28 27.77 -41.67 43.48
N SER A 29 26.73 -41.20 42.83
CA SER A 29 26.62 -41.27 41.37
C SER A 29 27.77 -40.43 40.81
N VAL A 30 28.91 -41.04 40.63
CA VAL A 30 29.99 -40.48 39.84
C VAL A 30 29.45 -40.48 38.40
N SER A 31 28.83 -39.42 38.02
CA SER A 31 28.59 -39.11 36.62
C SER A 31 29.96 -39.21 35.93
N PRO A 32 30.12 -40.06 34.90
CA PRO A 32 31.42 -40.15 34.23
C PRO A 32 31.79 -38.74 33.76
N GLU A 33 32.91 -38.22 34.32
CA GLU A 33 33.43 -36.95 33.86
C GLU A 33 33.80 -37.09 32.39
N MET A 34 32.93 -36.59 31.49
CA MET A 34 33.18 -36.60 30.08
C MET A 34 34.16 -35.48 29.77
N CYS A 35 35.36 -35.85 29.31
CA CYS A 35 36.38 -34.90 28.93
C CYS A 35 36.51 -34.83 27.41
N LEU A 36 36.85 -33.64 26.92
CA LEU A 36 37.14 -33.38 25.52
C LEU A 36 38.43 -34.12 25.16
N THR A 37 38.37 -35.17 24.39
CA THR A 37 39.53 -35.89 23.88
C THR A 37 39.92 -35.38 22.49
N ASP A 38 41.20 -35.53 22.10
CA ASP A 38 41.70 -35.12 20.79
C ASP A 38 40.88 -35.71 19.61
N SER A 39 40.34 -36.92 19.81
CA SER A 39 39.45 -37.58 18.82
C SER A 39 38.10 -36.89 18.70
N LEU A 40 37.56 -36.34 19.80
CA LEU A 40 36.30 -35.59 19.79
C LEU A 40 36.51 -34.18 19.18
N MET A 41 37.67 -33.57 19.39
CA MET A 41 38.01 -32.27 18.81
C MET A 41 38.03 -32.27 17.26
N GLN A 42 38.24 -33.44 16.64
CA GLN A 42 38.18 -33.57 15.17
C GLN A 42 36.77 -33.59 14.61
N VAL A 43 35.76 -33.86 15.44
CA VAL A 43 34.37 -34.06 15.02
C VAL A 43 33.43 -32.94 15.56
N VAL A 44 33.83 -32.27 16.65
CA VAL A 44 33.05 -31.24 17.34
C VAL A 44 33.66 -29.88 17.10
N SER A 45 32.85 -28.91 16.74
CA SER A 45 33.19 -27.50 16.67
C SER A 45 32.82 -26.83 18.00
N ILE A 46 33.77 -26.14 18.62
CA ILE A 46 33.52 -25.36 19.84
C ILE A 46 33.20 -23.93 19.39
N ASP A 47 32.06 -23.42 19.77
CA ASP A 47 31.68 -22.04 19.58
C ASP A 47 31.56 -21.31 20.93
N THR A 48 31.71 -20.00 20.92
CA THR A 48 31.58 -19.16 22.12
C THR A 48 30.22 -18.49 22.13
N VAL A 49 29.64 -18.35 23.32
CA VAL A 49 28.41 -17.60 23.50
C VAL A 49 28.61 -16.15 23.12
N HIS A 50 27.87 -15.69 22.11
CA HIS A 50 27.89 -14.30 21.65
C HIS A 50 26.66 -13.56 22.15
N THR A 51 26.89 -12.37 22.70
CA THR A 51 25.78 -11.48 23.07
C THR A 51 25.26 -10.79 21.82
N ARG A 52 24.01 -10.97 21.46
CA ARG A 52 23.36 -10.29 20.34
C ARG A 52 22.13 -9.53 20.82
N ILE A 53 21.85 -8.42 20.14
CA ILE A 53 20.56 -7.73 20.28
C ILE A 53 19.51 -8.63 19.67
N LEU A 54 18.47 -8.97 20.44
CA LEU A 54 17.34 -9.74 19.94
C LEU A 54 16.57 -8.86 18.95
N ILE A 55 16.60 -9.25 17.67
CA ILE A 55 15.74 -8.62 16.65
C ILE A 55 14.44 -9.41 16.68
N ASP A 56 13.41 -8.82 17.25
CA ASP A 56 12.05 -9.37 17.19
C ASP A 56 11.47 -9.07 15.83
N GLU A 57 10.94 -10.05 15.12
CA GLU A 57 10.28 -9.88 13.82
C GLU A 57 8.78 -9.94 14.01
N LEU A 58 8.11 -8.80 13.87
CA LEU A 58 6.66 -8.70 13.94
C LEU A 58 6.06 -8.96 12.54
N THR A 59 5.16 -9.93 12.44
CA THR A 59 4.46 -10.22 11.20
C THR A 59 3.11 -9.50 11.17
N LEU A 60 2.90 -8.68 10.14
CA LEU A 60 1.66 -7.98 9.89
C LEU A 60 0.98 -8.51 8.63
N ASN A 61 -0.33 -8.55 8.64
CA ASN A 61 -1.11 -8.72 7.44
C ASN A 61 -1.09 -7.39 6.66
N GLY A 62 -0.83 -7.48 5.37
CA GLY A 62 -0.77 -6.29 4.53
C GLY A 62 -1.58 -6.46 3.25
N ARG A 63 -1.96 -5.34 2.66
CA ARG A 63 -2.65 -5.27 1.38
C ARG A 63 -2.00 -4.23 0.49
N VAL A 64 -1.76 -4.60 -0.77
CA VAL A 64 -1.32 -3.66 -1.81
C VAL A 64 -2.47 -2.73 -2.15
N THR A 65 -2.22 -1.43 -2.13
CA THR A 65 -3.17 -0.39 -2.52
C THR A 65 -2.56 0.54 -3.56
N PHE A 66 -3.41 1.30 -4.21
CA PHE A 66 -2.93 2.35 -5.10
C PHE A 66 -2.16 3.42 -4.31
N ASN A 67 -1.17 4.02 -4.97
CA ASN A 67 -0.64 5.29 -4.51
C ASN A 67 -1.70 6.38 -4.72
N GLN A 68 -2.39 6.78 -3.66
CA GLN A 68 -3.46 7.78 -3.72
C GLN A 68 -3.01 9.14 -4.27
N GLU A 69 -1.70 9.45 -4.24
CA GLU A 69 -1.13 10.64 -4.84
C GLU A 69 -1.09 10.56 -6.39
N GLN A 70 -1.26 9.36 -6.95
CA GLN A 70 -1.22 9.06 -8.39
C GLN A 70 -2.51 8.43 -8.91
N VAL A 71 -3.61 8.56 -8.18
CA VAL A 71 -4.94 8.16 -8.62
C VAL A 71 -5.71 9.41 -9.01
N VAL A 72 -6.28 9.43 -10.21
CA VAL A 72 -7.10 10.54 -10.68
C VAL A 72 -8.42 10.00 -11.21
N GLN A 73 -9.50 10.50 -10.64
CA GLN A 73 -10.86 10.25 -11.10
C GLN A 73 -11.23 11.27 -12.20
N VAL A 74 -11.81 10.79 -13.27
CA VAL A 74 -12.19 11.60 -14.43
C VAL A 74 -13.70 11.72 -14.46
N PHE A 75 -14.18 12.95 -14.27
CA PHE A 75 -15.59 13.30 -14.26
C PHE A 75 -16.01 13.93 -15.58
N PRO A 76 -17.31 13.80 -15.98
CA PRO A 76 -17.82 14.51 -17.13
C PRO A 76 -17.92 16.01 -16.85
N MET A 77 -17.44 16.84 -17.78
CA MET A 77 -17.60 18.29 -17.70
C MET A 77 -18.97 18.76 -18.17
N PHE A 78 -19.54 18.07 -19.16
CA PHE A 78 -20.84 18.35 -19.74
C PHE A 78 -21.69 17.10 -19.81
N GLY A 79 -22.99 17.25 -19.64
CA GLY A 79 -23.94 16.18 -19.88
C GLY A 79 -24.07 15.84 -21.37
N GLY A 80 -24.37 14.57 -21.68
CA GLY A 80 -24.52 14.18 -23.08
C GLY A 80 -24.58 12.67 -23.28
N ARG A 81 -24.62 12.25 -24.56
CA ARG A 81 -24.59 10.84 -24.95
C ARG A 81 -23.16 10.42 -25.33
N VAL A 82 -22.68 9.36 -24.75
CA VAL A 82 -21.39 8.74 -25.09
C VAL A 82 -21.48 8.09 -26.47
N ILE A 83 -20.66 8.54 -27.42
CA ILE A 83 -20.66 8.01 -28.79
C ILE A 83 -19.54 7.00 -29.04
N ALA A 84 -18.44 7.11 -28.31
CA ALA A 84 -17.33 6.17 -28.36
C ALA A 84 -16.67 6.05 -26.98
N VAL A 85 -16.19 4.85 -26.65
CA VAL A 85 -15.34 4.55 -25.51
C VAL A 85 -14.12 3.84 -26.08
N ASN A 86 -12.93 4.40 -25.87
CA ASN A 86 -11.69 3.95 -26.46
C ASN A 86 -10.78 3.21 -25.47
N ALA A 87 -11.10 3.28 -24.17
CA ALA A 87 -10.28 2.65 -23.11
C ALA A 87 -11.14 1.68 -22.28
N GLU A 88 -10.54 0.54 -21.96
CA GLU A 88 -11.11 -0.49 -21.09
C GLU A 88 -10.33 -0.62 -19.79
N VAL A 89 -10.93 -1.27 -18.79
CA VAL A 89 -10.26 -1.56 -17.51
C VAL A 89 -9.05 -2.46 -17.77
N GLY A 90 -7.90 -2.04 -17.29
CA GLY A 90 -6.62 -2.72 -17.48
C GLY A 90 -5.75 -2.11 -18.59
N ASP A 91 -6.28 -1.23 -19.44
CA ASP A 91 -5.51 -0.58 -20.49
C ASP A 91 -4.52 0.43 -19.91
N TYR A 92 -3.34 0.50 -20.52
CA TYR A 92 -2.34 1.52 -20.23
C TYR A 92 -2.55 2.71 -21.14
N VAL A 93 -2.79 3.88 -20.56
CA VAL A 93 -3.11 5.11 -21.26
C VAL A 93 -2.08 6.20 -20.96
N HIS A 94 -1.84 7.08 -21.94
CA HIS A 94 -0.93 8.20 -21.80
C HIS A 94 -1.69 9.48 -21.41
N LYS A 95 -1.02 10.39 -20.75
CA LYS A 95 -1.58 11.72 -20.46
C LYS A 95 -2.01 12.40 -21.76
N GLY A 96 -3.27 12.85 -21.82
CA GLY A 96 -3.87 13.48 -23.00
C GLY A 96 -4.53 12.50 -23.99
N GLU A 97 -4.41 11.20 -23.78
CA GLU A 97 -5.08 10.18 -24.59
C GLU A 97 -6.60 10.21 -24.42
N VAL A 98 -7.33 10.02 -25.51
CA VAL A 98 -8.80 10.11 -25.53
C VAL A 98 -9.41 8.81 -25.02
N LEU A 99 -10.03 8.86 -23.85
CA LEU A 99 -10.69 7.73 -23.21
C LEU A 99 -12.11 7.51 -23.72
N ALA A 100 -12.85 8.59 -23.94
CA ALA A 100 -14.20 8.55 -24.49
C ALA A 100 -14.54 9.84 -25.26
N VAL A 101 -15.55 9.75 -26.11
CA VAL A 101 -16.09 10.90 -26.85
C VAL A 101 -17.58 11.02 -26.54
N VAL A 102 -18.00 12.22 -26.20
CA VAL A 102 -19.38 12.53 -25.79
C VAL A 102 -19.96 13.58 -26.72
N LYS A 103 -21.19 13.38 -27.16
CA LYS A 103 -21.98 14.38 -27.86
C LYS A 103 -22.91 15.10 -26.89
N SER A 104 -22.75 16.42 -26.81
CA SER A 104 -23.42 17.26 -25.83
C SER A 104 -24.21 18.42 -26.47
N GLY A 105 -25.42 18.66 -25.99
CA GLY A 105 -26.17 19.84 -26.37
C GLY A 105 -25.59 21.14 -25.79
N GLU A 106 -24.96 21.06 -24.62
CA GLU A 106 -24.30 22.21 -24.00
C GLU A 106 -23.09 22.64 -24.84
N VAL A 107 -22.30 21.69 -25.35
CA VAL A 107 -21.18 21.97 -26.26
C VAL A 107 -21.67 22.62 -27.55
N ALA A 108 -22.82 22.16 -28.11
CA ALA A 108 -23.43 22.77 -29.29
C ALA A 108 -23.77 24.27 -29.07
N GLU A 109 -24.22 24.62 -27.89
CA GLU A 109 -24.49 26.03 -27.56
C GLU A 109 -23.20 26.86 -27.46
N TYR A 110 -22.10 26.33 -26.87
CA TYR A 110 -20.81 27.00 -26.88
C TYR A 110 -20.24 27.19 -28.29
N GLU A 111 -20.35 26.18 -29.15
CA GLU A 111 -19.96 26.31 -30.58
C GLU A 111 -20.74 27.39 -31.30
N LYS A 112 -22.03 27.45 -31.08
CA LYS A 112 -22.88 28.50 -31.65
C LYS A 112 -22.43 29.89 -31.18
N GLN A 113 -22.25 30.07 -29.86
CA GLN A 113 -21.81 31.33 -29.29
C GLN A 113 -20.43 31.76 -29.86
N LEU A 114 -19.50 30.83 -30.04
CA LEU A 114 -18.22 31.13 -30.66
C LEU A 114 -18.38 31.61 -32.11
N LYS A 115 -19.22 30.94 -32.94
CA LYS A 115 -19.48 31.32 -34.30
C LYS A 115 -20.17 32.68 -34.39
N ASP A 116 -21.11 32.94 -33.50
CA ASP A 116 -21.82 34.24 -33.43
C ASP A 116 -20.80 35.36 -33.08
N ALA A 117 -19.89 35.14 -32.17
CA ALA A 117 -18.84 36.09 -31.80
C ALA A 117 -17.84 36.32 -32.95
N GLU A 118 -17.44 35.27 -33.68
CA GLU A 118 -16.58 35.41 -34.88
C GLU A 118 -17.26 36.25 -35.96
N GLN A 119 -18.54 36.01 -36.20
CA GLN A 119 -19.32 36.82 -37.15
C GLN A 119 -19.42 38.30 -36.67
N GLN A 120 -19.62 38.52 -35.38
CA GLN A 120 -19.70 39.89 -34.82
C GLN A 120 -18.36 40.64 -34.96
N VAL A 121 -17.21 39.96 -34.78
CA VAL A 121 -15.88 40.52 -35.06
C VAL A 121 -15.77 40.93 -36.52
N ALA A 122 -16.20 40.09 -37.45
CA ALA A 122 -16.14 40.41 -38.89
C ALA A 122 -17.01 41.67 -39.25
N VAL A 123 -18.21 41.76 -38.69
CA VAL A 123 -19.09 42.92 -38.89
C VAL A 123 -18.53 44.20 -38.28
N THR A 124 -18.11 44.16 -37.02
CA THR A 124 -17.57 45.34 -36.33
C THR A 124 -16.24 45.79 -36.91
N ARG A 125 -15.41 44.90 -37.42
CA ARG A 125 -14.17 45.22 -38.16
C ARG A 125 -14.50 46.04 -39.42
N ARG A 126 -15.45 45.55 -40.20
CA ARG A 126 -15.88 46.27 -41.41
C ARG A 126 -16.47 47.64 -41.10
N ASN A 127 -17.26 47.74 -40.04
CA ASN A 127 -17.85 49.04 -39.61
C ASN A 127 -16.73 50.03 -39.19
N TRP A 128 -15.70 49.54 -38.45
CA TRP A 128 -14.57 50.36 -38.09
C TRP A 128 -13.75 50.83 -39.31
N ASP A 129 -13.49 49.92 -40.28
CA ASP A 129 -12.76 50.23 -41.51
C ASP A 129 -13.52 51.36 -42.27
N VAL A 130 -14.85 51.20 -42.45
CA VAL A 130 -15.73 52.21 -43.10
C VAL A 130 -15.72 53.54 -42.33
N ALA A 131 -15.85 53.49 -41.00
CA ALA A 131 -15.82 54.73 -40.17
C ALA A 131 -14.47 55.44 -40.28
N GLN A 132 -13.35 54.70 -40.38
CA GLN A 132 -12.04 55.25 -40.57
C GLN A 132 -11.88 55.91 -41.95
N ASP A 133 -12.37 55.26 -43.02
CA ASP A 133 -12.31 55.79 -44.36
C ASP A 133 -13.16 57.07 -44.49
N MET A 134 -14.37 57.10 -43.92
CA MET A 134 -15.22 58.29 -43.85
C MET A 134 -14.58 59.42 -43.06
N TYR A 135 -13.92 59.14 -41.96
CA TYR A 135 -13.18 60.14 -41.18
C TYR A 135 -12.04 60.74 -42.01
N ASN A 136 -11.25 59.93 -42.70
CA ASN A 136 -10.17 60.35 -43.58
C ASN A 136 -10.69 61.24 -44.73
N ALA A 137 -11.91 60.96 -45.22
CA ALA A 137 -12.59 61.74 -46.22
C ALA A 137 -13.27 63.07 -45.68
N GLY A 138 -13.20 63.25 -44.36
CA GLY A 138 -13.84 64.46 -43.71
C GLY A 138 -15.36 64.31 -43.55
N MET A 139 -15.92 63.09 -43.72
CA MET A 139 -17.38 62.79 -43.70
C MET A 139 -17.85 62.22 -42.38
N ALA A 140 -16.96 61.85 -41.45
CA ALA A 140 -17.30 61.32 -40.12
C ALA A 140 -16.53 62.07 -39.03
N SER A 141 -17.07 62.04 -37.80
CA SER A 141 -16.40 62.65 -36.66
C SER A 141 -15.40 61.69 -35.99
N ALA A 142 -14.40 62.22 -35.28
CA ALA A 142 -13.47 61.44 -34.46
C ALA A 142 -14.22 60.59 -33.40
N ARG A 143 -15.37 61.04 -32.94
CA ARG A 143 -16.23 60.31 -31.98
C ARG A 143 -16.79 59.03 -32.61
N ASP A 144 -17.28 59.11 -33.85
CA ASP A 144 -17.86 57.98 -34.54
C ASP A 144 -16.79 56.89 -34.80
N THR A 145 -15.58 57.30 -35.19
CA THR A 145 -14.46 56.38 -35.37
C THR A 145 -14.03 55.72 -34.04
N LEU A 146 -14.01 56.51 -32.94
CA LEU A 146 -13.69 55.96 -31.63
C LEU A 146 -14.75 54.96 -31.17
N GLN A 147 -16.04 55.23 -31.41
CA GLN A 147 -17.14 54.33 -31.07
C GLN A 147 -17.02 53.01 -31.84
N ALA A 148 -16.85 53.05 -33.17
CA ALA A 148 -16.65 51.85 -34.00
C ALA A 148 -15.44 51.01 -33.56
N ARG A 149 -14.35 51.68 -33.14
CA ARG A 149 -13.18 50.99 -32.58
C ARG A 149 -13.49 50.30 -31.25
N GLN A 150 -14.25 50.96 -30.36
CA GLN A 150 -14.64 50.34 -29.08
C GLN A 150 -15.52 49.13 -29.29
N GLU A 151 -16.44 49.16 -30.23
CA GLU A 151 -17.29 48.04 -30.60
C GLU A 151 -16.46 46.85 -31.13
N LEU A 152 -15.46 47.09 -31.99
CA LEU A 152 -14.53 46.10 -32.47
C LEU A 152 -13.71 45.47 -31.33
N VAL A 153 -13.15 46.32 -30.44
CA VAL A 153 -12.36 45.83 -29.30
C VAL A 153 -13.21 44.94 -28.38
N SER A 154 -14.47 45.31 -28.13
CA SER A 154 -15.40 44.54 -27.33
C SER A 154 -15.69 43.18 -27.98
N ALA A 155 -16.00 43.13 -29.30
CA ALA A 155 -16.25 41.94 -30.06
C ALA A 155 -15.01 40.96 -30.06
N VAL A 156 -13.83 41.50 -30.29
CA VAL A 156 -12.56 40.72 -30.26
C VAL A 156 -12.28 40.14 -28.87
N THR A 157 -12.62 40.92 -27.84
CA THR A 157 -12.43 40.43 -26.45
C THR A 157 -13.37 39.26 -26.12
N GLU A 158 -14.62 39.34 -26.56
CA GLU A 158 -15.61 38.27 -26.37
C GLU A 158 -15.26 37.02 -27.17
N GLU A 159 -14.86 37.16 -28.44
CA GLU A 159 -14.36 36.05 -29.25
C GLU A 159 -13.17 35.34 -28.56
N ARG A 160 -12.22 36.11 -28.04
CA ARG A 160 -11.05 35.57 -27.32
C ARG A 160 -11.49 34.76 -26.08
N ARG A 161 -12.40 35.29 -25.29
CA ARG A 161 -12.95 34.64 -24.12
C ARG A 161 -13.58 33.29 -24.48
N LEU A 162 -14.40 33.25 -25.54
CA LEU A 162 -15.04 32.03 -26.00
C LEU A 162 -14.04 31.01 -26.56
N LYS A 163 -13.01 31.45 -27.29
CA LYS A 163 -11.92 30.59 -27.75
C LYS A 163 -11.13 29.97 -26.60
N GLU A 164 -10.91 30.75 -25.55
CA GLU A 164 -10.24 30.25 -24.34
C GLU A 164 -11.09 29.17 -23.64
N VAL A 165 -12.37 29.40 -23.48
CA VAL A 165 -13.33 28.40 -22.96
C VAL A 165 -13.31 27.12 -23.80
N HIS A 166 -13.35 27.26 -25.14
CA HIS A 166 -13.31 26.13 -26.06
C HIS A 166 -12.01 25.31 -25.91
N SER A 167 -10.88 25.97 -25.71
CA SER A 167 -9.59 25.32 -25.48
C SER A 167 -9.50 24.63 -24.11
N ILE A 168 -10.00 25.27 -23.04
CA ILE A 168 -10.00 24.69 -21.67
C ILE A 168 -10.78 23.39 -21.62
N TYR A 169 -11.92 23.34 -22.28
CA TYR A 169 -12.80 22.17 -22.25
C TYR A 169 -12.49 21.13 -23.33
N ASN A 170 -11.46 21.30 -24.15
CA ASN A 170 -11.13 20.43 -25.28
C ASN A 170 -12.33 20.13 -26.18
N LEU A 171 -13.11 21.19 -26.49
CA LEU A 171 -14.27 21.05 -27.36
C LEU A 171 -13.80 20.79 -28.78
N SER A 172 -14.44 19.84 -29.46
CA SER A 172 -14.21 19.55 -30.88
C SER A 172 -15.46 19.90 -31.69
N ASP A 173 -15.28 20.08 -32.99
CA ASP A 173 -16.39 20.35 -33.90
C ASP A 173 -17.50 19.30 -33.81
N GLU A 174 -18.71 19.62 -34.25
CA GLU A 174 -19.86 18.73 -34.27
C GLU A 174 -20.49 18.40 -32.90
N SER A 175 -20.45 19.37 -31.97
CA SER A 175 -21.07 19.23 -30.64
C SER A 175 -20.50 18.08 -29.81
N ARG A 176 -19.20 17.78 -29.98
CA ARG A 176 -18.50 16.71 -29.31
C ARG A 176 -17.44 17.28 -28.38
N TYR A 177 -17.18 16.56 -27.27
CA TYR A 177 -16.00 16.80 -26.49
C TYR A 177 -15.29 15.49 -26.16
N GLU A 178 -14.01 15.56 -26.00
CA GLU A 178 -13.14 14.43 -25.73
C GLU A 178 -12.79 14.37 -24.25
N ILE A 179 -13.07 13.22 -23.63
CA ILE A 179 -12.64 12.92 -22.27
C ILE A 179 -11.25 12.34 -22.38
N LYS A 180 -10.25 13.08 -21.86
CA LYS A 180 -8.83 12.71 -21.93
C LYS A 180 -8.30 12.27 -20.58
N SER A 181 -7.30 11.38 -20.60
CA SER A 181 -6.58 10.98 -19.40
C SER A 181 -5.74 12.16 -18.88
N PRO A 182 -5.89 12.54 -17.60
CA PRO A 182 -5.10 13.62 -17.00
C PRO A 182 -3.67 13.19 -16.66
N ILE A 183 -3.43 11.87 -16.53
CA ILE A 183 -2.14 11.27 -16.18
C ILE A 183 -1.83 10.09 -17.09
N THR A 184 -0.57 9.66 -17.10
CA THR A 184 -0.16 8.38 -17.69
C THR A 184 -0.31 7.28 -16.64
N GLY A 185 -0.95 6.16 -16.99
CA GLY A 185 -1.20 5.07 -16.06
C GLY A 185 -2.17 4.04 -16.59
N PHE A 186 -2.70 3.22 -15.71
CA PHE A 186 -3.68 2.18 -16.03
C PHE A 186 -5.09 2.64 -15.70
N VAL A 187 -6.04 2.30 -16.55
CA VAL A 187 -7.47 2.44 -16.25
C VAL A 187 -7.84 1.36 -15.23
N VAL A 188 -8.18 1.78 -14.02
CA VAL A 188 -8.47 0.85 -12.90
C VAL A 188 -9.97 0.68 -12.67
N GLU A 189 -10.77 1.70 -13.04
CA GLU A 189 -12.23 1.64 -12.99
C GLU A 189 -12.83 2.35 -14.19
N LYS A 190 -13.96 1.84 -14.67
CA LYS A 190 -14.73 2.40 -15.79
C LYS A 190 -16.22 2.27 -15.49
N HIS A 191 -16.93 3.40 -15.43
CA HIS A 191 -18.35 3.47 -15.16
C HIS A 191 -19.15 4.00 -16.37
N VAL A 192 -18.53 3.99 -17.55
CA VAL A 192 -19.12 4.53 -18.77
C VAL A 192 -19.14 3.48 -19.89
N ASN A 193 -20.25 3.45 -20.64
CA ASN A 193 -20.40 2.60 -21.81
C ASN A 193 -20.88 3.41 -23.02
N LYS A 194 -20.64 2.89 -24.22
CA LYS A 194 -21.17 3.47 -25.45
C LYS A 194 -22.71 3.56 -25.36
N ASP A 195 -23.25 4.64 -25.90
CA ASP A 195 -24.68 4.96 -25.92
C ASP A 195 -25.29 5.33 -24.56
N MET A 196 -24.50 5.34 -23.48
CA MET A 196 -24.90 5.80 -22.16
C MET A 196 -25.17 7.30 -22.16
N GLN A 197 -26.24 7.73 -21.47
CA GLN A 197 -26.50 9.14 -21.17
C GLN A 197 -25.83 9.50 -19.86
N ILE A 198 -24.90 10.46 -19.90
CA ILE A 198 -24.18 10.97 -18.72
C ILE A 198 -24.67 12.37 -18.36
N ARG A 199 -24.52 12.73 -17.10
CA ARG A 199 -24.89 14.05 -16.56
C ARG A 199 -23.73 14.60 -15.74
N SER A 200 -23.45 15.87 -15.91
CA SER A 200 -22.35 16.55 -15.19
C SER A 200 -22.71 16.86 -13.73
N ASP A 201 -24.00 16.86 -13.36
CA ASP A 201 -24.51 17.21 -12.04
C ASP A 201 -24.59 16.02 -11.06
N GLN A 202 -24.37 14.78 -11.51
CA GLN A 202 -24.49 13.58 -10.68
C GLN A 202 -23.24 13.24 -9.89
N GLY A 203 -22.08 13.83 -10.22
CA GLY A 203 -20.83 13.58 -9.51
C GLY A 203 -20.27 12.17 -9.64
N GLU A 204 -20.72 11.40 -10.65
CA GLU A 204 -20.23 10.06 -10.94
C GLU A 204 -18.96 10.16 -11.80
N GLU A 205 -17.89 9.47 -11.35
CA GLU A 205 -16.69 9.33 -12.15
C GLU A 205 -16.93 8.41 -13.35
N LEU A 206 -16.35 8.75 -14.50
CA LEU A 206 -16.43 7.93 -15.71
C LEU A 206 -15.28 6.93 -15.80
N PHE A 207 -14.08 7.37 -15.38
CA PHE A 207 -12.88 6.56 -15.33
C PHE A 207 -12.08 6.90 -14.09
N THR A 208 -11.40 5.90 -13.56
CA THR A 208 -10.31 6.09 -12.59
C THR A 208 -9.02 5.62 -13.23
N VAL A 209 -8.02 6.51 -13.31
CA VAL A 209 -6.70 6.21 -13.86
C VAL A 209 -5.67 6.28 -12.73
N SER A 210 -4.81 5.27 -12.64
CA SER A 210 -3.77 5.19 -11.61
C SER A 210 -2.40 4.84 -12.20
N GLY A 211 -1.38 5.56 -11.76
CA GLY A 211 0.01 5.12 -11.94
C GLY A 211 0.28 3.91 -11.04
N LEU A 212 0.88 2.86 -11.58
CA LEU A 212 1.26 1.66 -10.83
C LEU A 212 2.78 1.51 -10.65
N ASP A 213 3.58 2.50 -11.06
CA ASP A 213 5.04 2.51 -10.87
C ASP A 213 5.45 2.49 -9.39
N ASN A 214 4.60 3.05 -8.54
CA ASN A 214 4.73 3.02 -7.10
C ASN A 214 3.40 2.58 -6.50
N VAL A 215 3.46 1.61 -5.61
CA VAL A 215 2.30 1.11 -4.87
C VAL A 215 2.50 1.32 -3.37
N TRP A 216 1.41 1.40 -2.66
CA TRP A 216 1.43 1.40 -1.20
C TRP A 216 1.07 0.02 -0.68
N ILE A 217 1.76 -0.40 0.38
CA ILE A 217 1.33 -1.54 1.17
C ILE A 217 0.81 -0.99 2.49
N MET A 218 -0.44 -1.29 2.75
CA MET A 218 -1.09 -0.99 4.02
C MET A 218 -1.00 -2.24 4.88
N GLY A 219 -0.23 -2.15 5.98
CA GLY A 219 -0.10 -3.22 6.96
C GLY A 219 -0.95 -2.92 8.18
N ASP A 220 -1.58 -3.94 8.74
CA ASP A 220 -2.47 -3.82 9.89
C ASP A 220 -1.75 -4.25 11.16
N VAL A 221 -1.58 -3.31 12.09
CA VAL A 221 -0.90 -3.48 13.39
C VAL A 221 -1.95 -3.63 14.47
N TYR A 222 -1.96 -4.73 15.19
CA TYR A 222 -2.85 -4.93 16.33
C TYR A 222 -2.49 -4.03 17.51
N GLU A 223 -3.48 -3.67 18.31
CA GLU A 223 -3.32 -2.77 19.46
C GLU A 223 -2.18 -3.19 20.41
N SER A 224 -1.98 -4.49 20.62
CA SER A 224 -0.91 -5.08 21.42
C SER A 224 0.50 -4.74 20.94
N ASP A 225 0.67 -4.53 19.63
CA ASP A 225 1.96 -4.39 18.96
C ASP A 225 2.28 -2.96 18.50
N ILE A 226 1.36 -2.01 18.71
CA ILE A 226 1.53 -0.61 18.31
C ILE A 226 2.85 -0.01 18.81
N ARG A 227 3.26 -0.35 20.03
CA ARG A 227 4.49 0.19 20.67
C ARG A 227 5.78 -0.27 19.98
N LYS A 228 5.73 -1.40 19.26
CA LYS A 228 6.87 -2.00 18.56
C LYS A 228 7.12 -1.39 17.19
N VAL A 229 6.10 -0.74 16.59
CA VAL A 229 6.16 -0.23 15.22
C VAL A 229 6.45 1.25 15.21
N LYS A 230 7.47 1.65 14.43
CA LYS A 230 7.91 3.04 14.28
C LYS A 230 8.10 3.40 12.81
N GLU A 231 7.91 4.69 12.49
CA GLU A 231 8.29 5.21 11.17
C GLU A 231 9.80 5.03 10.95
N GLY A 232 10.18 4.66 9.72
CA GLY A 232 11.56 4.36 9.36
C GLY A 232 11.99 2.91 9.64
N ALA A 233 11.17 2.09 10.32
CA ALA A 233 11.51 0.69 10.57
C ALA A 233 11.65 -0.08 9.25
N PRO A 234 12.73 -0.86 9.06
CA PRO A 234 12.92 -1.69 7.89
C PRO A 234 11.90 -2.83 7.88
N VAL A 235 11.39 -3.13 6.69
CA VAL A 235 10.41 -4.19 6.48
C VAL A 235 10.81 -5.09 5.32
N ARG A 236 10.52 -6.38 5.47
CA ARG A 236 10.57 -7.39 4.43
C ARG A 236 9.14 -7.80 4.11
N ILE A 237 8.81 -7.90 2.83
CA ILE A 237 7.43 -8.11 2.37
C ILE A 237 7.42 -9.29 1.42
N THR A 238 6.46 -10.18 1.62
CA THR A 238 6.18 -11.30 0.71
C THR A 238 4.75 -11.21 0.21
N ALA A 239 4.56 -11.42 -1.09
CA ALA A 239 3.23 -11.46 -1.69
C ALA A 239 2.82 -12.90 -1.94
N LEU A 240 1.58 -13.26 -1.63
CA LEU A 240 1.07 -14.61 -1.83
C LEU A 240 1.12 -15.05 -3.31
N ALA A 241 1.01 -14.08 -4.23
CA ALA A 241 1.08 -14.35 -5.67
C ALA A 241 2.49 -14.71 -6.17
N TYR A 242 3.54 -14.38 -5.41
CA TYR A 242 4.93 -14.60 -5.80
C TYR A 242 5.72 -15.27 -4.66
N PRO A 243 5.49 -16.55 -4.41
CA PRO A 243 6.20 -17.29 -3.37
C PRO A 243 7.71 -17.33 -3.68
N GLY A 244 8.51 -16.96 -2.68
CA GLY A 244 9.98 -16.91 -2.82
C GLY A 244 10.55 -15.59 -3.34
N ARG A 245 9.72 -14.60 -3.68
CA ARG A 245 10.16 -13.23 -4.00
C ARG A 245 9.92 -12.32 -2.81
N GLU A 246 10.98 -11.69 -2.34
CA GLU A 246 10.94 -10.73 -1.26
C GLU A 246 11.08 -9.31 -1.79
N PHE A 247 10.31 -8.41 -1.21
CA PHE A 247 10.41 -6.98 -1.44
C PHE A 247 10.86 -6.33 -0.14
N THR A 248 11.75 -5.36 -0.23
CA THR A 248 12.26 -4.64 0.94
C THR A 248 11.82 -3.19 0.89
N GLY A 249 11.51 -2.64 2.04
CA GLY A 249 11.07 -1.25 2.17
C GLY A 249 11.26 -0.73 3.59
N VAL A 250 10.66 0.42 3.84
CA VAL A 250 10.61 1.02 5.17
C VAL A 250 9.19 1.52 5.45
N ILE A 251 8.80 1.54 6.70
CA ILE A 251 7.54 2.16 7.11
C ILE A 251 7.65 3.67 6.88
N ASP A 252 6.88 4.17 5.91
CA ASP A 252 6.86 5.58 5.53
C ASP A 252 5.95 6.40 6.46
N LYS A 253 4.86 5.79 6.93
CA LYS A 253 3.90 6.46 7.80
C LYS A 253 3.17 5.48 8.71
N VAL A 254 2.97 5.90 9.95
CA VAL A 254 2.11 5.25 10.93
C VAL A 254 0.85 6.11 11.09
N TYR A 255 -0.33 5.52 10.88
CA TYR A 255 -1.60 6.23 11.06
C TYR A 255 -2.01 6.15 12.54
N HIS A 256 -2.29 7.31 13.15
CA HIS A 256 -2.66 7.40 14.57
C HIS A 256 -4.17 7.24 14.81
N ILE A 257 -4.83 6.48 13.95
CA ILE A 257 -6.27 6.20 14.04
C ILE A 257 -6.41 4.69 14.09
N LEU A 258 -7.12 4.21 15.09
CA LEU A 258 -7.49 2.81 15.23
C LEU A 258 -8.79 2.57 14.47
N ASP A 259 -8.81 1.58 13.61
CA ASP A 259 -10.04 1.11 12.99
C ASP A 259 -10.93 0.42 14.04
N GLU A 260 -12.19 0.85 14.15
CA GLU A 260 -13.08 0.39 15.21
C GLU A 260 -13.53 -1.06 15.01
N GLU A 261 -13.58 -1.54 13.80
CA GLU A 261 -14.04 -2.89 13.44
C GLU A 261 -12.91 -3.92 13.60
N SER A 262 -11.75 -3.66 13.02
CA SER A 262 -10.62 -4.59 13.05
C SER A 262 -9.75 -4.46 14.31
N LYS A 263 -9.87 -3.36 15.07
CA LYS A 263 -9.00 -3.00 16.21
C LYS A 263 -7.52 -2.96 15.83
N THR A 264 -7.24 -2.54 14.61
CA THR A 264 -5.89 -2.39 14.07
C THR A 264 -5.59 -0.93 13.74
N MET A 265 -4.32 -0.60 13.78
CA MET A 265 -3.77 0.65 13.29
C MET A 265 -3.03 0.37 11.98
N SER A 266 -3.27 1.18 10.97
CA SER A 266 -2.61 0.99 9.67
C SER A 266 -1.23 1.62 9.64
N VAL A 267 -0.30 0.93 8.97
CA VAL A 267 1.02 1.47 8.60
C VAL A 267 1.16 1.44 7.09
N ARG A 268 1.83 2.45 6.55
CA ARG A 268 2.06 2.57 5.11
C ARG A 268 3.51 2.32 4.76
N ILE A 269 3.71 1.49 3.76
CA ILE A 269 5.01 1.26 3.15
C ILE A 269 4.92 1.65 1.67
N LYS A 270 5.83 2.51 1.19
CA LYS A 270 5.93 2.86 -0.22
C LYS A 270 6.91 1.92 -0.91
N LEU A 271 6.45 1.27 -1.98
CA LEU A 271 7.29 0.39 -2.80
C LEU A 271 7.32 0.82 -4.26
N ARG A 272 8.51 0.78 -4.84
CA ARG A 272 8.68 0.90 -6.28
C ARG A 272 8.26 -0.41 -6.95
N ASN A 273 7.42 -0.31 -7.97
CA ASN A 273 6.81 -1.44 -8.69
C ASN A 273 7.15 -1.37 -10.19
N ALA A 274 8.45 -1.34 -10.52
CA ALA A 274 8.94 -1.13 -11.88
C ALA A 274 8.43 -2.18 -12.90
N ASP A 275 8.19 -3.41 -12.44
CA ASP A 275 7.73 -4.51 -13.30
C ASP A 275 6.20 -4.70 -13.25
N TYR A 276 5.46 -3.83 -12.57
CA TYR A 276 4.00 -3.92 -12.35
C TYR A 276 3.54 -5.26 -11.74
N LEU A 277 4.43 -5.93 -10.98
CA LEU A 277 4.13 -7.23 -10.36
C LEU A 277 3.12 -7.11 -9.23
N LEU A 278 3.29 -6.10 -8.39
CA LEU A 278 2.37 -5.84 -7.29
C LEU A 278 1.13 -5.12 -7.84
N LYS A 279 -0.01 -5.78 -7.74
CA LYS A 279 -1.29 -5.22 -8.18
C LYS A 279 -2.12 -4.83 -6.95
N PRO A 280 -2.75 -3.66 -6.96
CA PRO A 280 -3.71 -3.28 -5.92
C PRO A 280 -4.74 -4.38 -5.67
N GLY A 281 -5.04 -4.62 -4.40
CA GLY A 281 -5.89 -5.74 -3.99
C GLY A 281 -5.15 -7.02 -3.59
N MET A 282 -3.86 -7.17 -3.92
CA MET A 282 -3.07 -8.33 -3.49
C MET A 282 -2.82 -8.31 -1.99
N PHE A 283 -2.86 -9.49 -1.37
CA PHE A 283 -2.47 -9.69 0.03
C PHE A 283 -0.97 -9.94 0.14
N THR A 284 -0.39 -9.41 1.21
CA THR A 284 1.03 -9.51 1.53
C THR A 284 1.23 -9.80 3.00
N ASN A 285 2.34 -10.46 3.35
CA ASN A 285 2.83 -10.49 4.71
C ASN A 285 3.97 -9.48 4.83
N VAL A 286 3.89 -8.64 5.84
CA VAL A 286 4.89 -7.61 6.13
C VAL A 286 5.62 -8.01 7.41
N TYR A 287 6.91 -8.23 7.32
CA TYR A 287 7.77 -8.58 8.43
C TYR A 287 8.53 -7.33 8.84
N VAL A 288 8.17 -6.79 10.00
CA VAL A 288 8.77 -5.57 10.56
C VAL A 288 9.89 -5.97 11.49
N GLN A 289 11.09 -5.45 11.26
CA GLN A 289 12.19 -5.63 12.20
C GLN A 289 11.99 -4.64 13.36
N CYS A 290 11.70 -5.19 14.52
CA CYS A 290 11.55 -4.44 15.75
C CYS A 290 12.87 -4.50 16.52
N GLU A 291 13.45 -3.36 16.83
CA GLU A 291 14.54 -3.32 17.79
C GLU A 291 13.96 -3.64 19.18
N SER A 292 14.35 -4.78 19.74
CA SER A 292 14.10 -5.05 21.14
C SER A 292 14.89 -4.04 21.95
N THR A 293 14.22 -3.20 22.69
CA THR A 293 14.85 -2.24 23.59
C THR A 293 15.62 -2.99 24.68
N ASP A 294 16.91 -2.86 24.67
CA ASP A 294 17.86 -3.11 25.78
C ASP A 294 18.21 -4.56 26.19
N ASP A 295 17.58 -5.60 25.67
CA ASP A 295 17.95 -6.95 26.05
C ASP A 295 18.96 -7.57 25.07
N THR A 296 20.23 -7.40 25.37
CA THR A 296 21.27 -8.25 24.78
C THR A 296 21.18 -9.62 25.44
N MET A 297 20.81 -10.63 24.66
CA MET A 297 20.76 -12.01 25.15
C MET A 297 21.98 -12.81 24.69
N PRO A 298 22.49 -13.72 25.55
CA PRO A 298 23.51 -14.67 25.14
C PRO A 298 22.87 -15.64 24.10
N CYS A 299 23.43 -15.65 22.91
CA CYS A 299 22.98 -16.50 21.81
C CYS A 299 24.00 -17.58 21.52
N ILE A 300 23.54 -18.77 21.18
CA ILE A 300 24.33 -19.92 20.71
C ILE A 300 23.84 -20.33 19.32
N ASP A 301 24.67 -21.07 18.59
CA ASP A 301 24.26 -21.67 17.34
C ASP A 301 23.16 -22.74 17.58
N LEU A 302 22.15 -22.77 16.74
CA LEU A 302 21.04 -23.71 16.81
C LEU A 302 21.52 -25.17 16.79
N HIS A 303 22.65 -25.46 16.11
CA HIS A 303 23.23 -26.79 16.06
C HIS A 303 23.85 -27.25 17.39
N ALA A 304 24.11 -26.33 18.31
CA ALA A 304 24.60 -26.66 19.65
C ALA A 304 23.47 -27.01 20.63
N LEU A 305 22.19 -26.84 20.22
CA LEU A 305 21.03 -27.10 21.05
C LEU A 305 20.61 -28.57 20.97
N ILE A 306 20.49 -29.21 22.12
CA ILE A 306 20.00 -30.58 22.28
C ILE A 306 18.62 -30.50 22.92
N PHE A 307 17.62 -31.02 22.20
CA PHE A 307 16.25 -31.08 22.74
C PHE A 307 15.96 -32.50 23.24
N GLU A 308 15.75 -32.63 24.54
CA GLU A 308 15.44 -33.93 25.18
C GLU A 308 14.38 -33.74 26.28
N ASN A 309 13.41 -34.65 26.32
CA ASN A 309 12.33 -34.70 27.33
C ASN A 309 11.56 -33.36 27.49
N GLY A 310 11.39 -32.60 26.41
CA GLY A 310 10.69 -31.31 26.45
C GLY A 310 11.51 -30.14 26.99
N LYS A 311 12.81 -30.30 27.15
CA LYS A 311 13.76 -29.29 27.63
C LYS A 311 14.94 -29.13 26.68
N ASN A 312 15.50 -27.95 26.68
CA ASN A 312 16.67 -27.61 25.88
C ASN A 312 17.95 -27.72 26.71
N TYR A 313 18.97 -28.31 26.14
CA TYR A 313 20.28 -28.49 26.77
C TYR A 313 21.39 -28.03 25.84
N VAL A 314 22.49 -27.61 26.42
CA VAL A 314 23.75 -27.33 25.72
C VAL A 314 24.89 -28.04 26.44
N VAL A 315 25.88 -28.49 25.69
CA VAL A 315 27.11 -29.03 26.24
C VAL A 315 28.14 -27.90 26.32
N THR A 316 28.61 -27.57 27.52
CA THR A 316 29.66 -26.57 27.75
C THR A 316 30.96 -27.27 28.08
N ALA A 317 32.09 -26.75 27.58
CA ALA A 317 33.43 -27.18 27.94
C ALA A 317 34.11 -26.12 28.86
N ASN A 318 34.69 -26.55 29.96
CA ASN A 318 35.49 -25.68 30.81
C ASN A 318 36.94 -25.58 30.28
N GLU A 319 37.75 -24.69 30.85
CA GLU A 319 39.17 -24.52 30.49
C GLU A 319 40.00 -25.81 30.64
N ASP A 320 39.60 -26.69 31.55
CA ASP A 320 40.22 -28.01 31.77
C ASP A 320 39.69 -29.10 30.77
N GLY A 321 38.86 -28.73 29.79
CA GLY A 321 38.30 -29.67 28.84
C GLY A 321 37.18 -30.58 29.39
N LYS A 322 36.67 -30.31 30.61
CA LYS A 322 35.53 -31.06 31.17
C LYS A 322 34.22 -30.59 30.55
N LEU A 323 33.43 -31.54 30.05
CA LEU A 323 32.13 -31.30 29.47
C LEU A 323 31.04 -31.30 30.54
N GLN A 324 30.13 -30.34 30.47
CA GLN A 324 28.95 -30.26 31.33
C GLN A 324 27.69 -29.99 30.48
N VAL A 325 26.63 -30.75 30.75
CA VAL A 325 25.33 -30.48 30.17
C VAL A 325 24.60 -29.46 31.02
N LYS A 326 24.18 -28.35 30.42
CA LYS A 326 23.38 -27.29 31.07
C LYS A 326 22.04 -27.14 30.41
N GLU A 327 21.02 -27.05 31.24
CA GLU A 327 19.69 -26.67 30.79
C GLU A 327 19.66 -25.19 30.43
N VAL A 328 19.07 -24.85 29.26
CA VAL A 328 18.92 -23.49 28.75
C VAL A 328 17.47 -23.25 28.35
N GLU A 329 17.01 -22.02 28.46
CA GLU A 329 15.67 -21.59 28.07
C GLU A 329 15.64 -21.10 26.62
#